data_e6034fd0791c061e328ebe4237c67040
#
_entry.id   e6034fd0791c061e328ebe4237c67040
#
_cell.length_a   1.000
_cell.length_b   1.000
_cell.length_c   1.000
_cell.angle_alpha   90.00
_cell.angle_beta   90.00
_cell.angle_gamma   90.00
#
_symmetry.space_group_name_H-M   'P 1'
#
loop_
_entity.id
_entity.type
_entity.pdbx_description
1 polymer ?
#
loop_
_entity_poly.entity_id
_entity_poly.type
_entity_poly.pdbx_seq_one_letter_code
_entity_poly.pdbx_strand_id
1 'polypeptide(L)' 'KHATNWYTKNFDCKVKEKYDNWVLLEFDNIDLALVLPHEHPPHIAFVDESIKGEKHKDGSEYIYDHDTFGNIIERIKYDE' A
#
# COMPACT_ATOMS: atom_id res chain seq x y z
N LYS A 1 -15.22 1.84 -3.69
CA LYS A 1 -15.75 2.88 -4.57
C LYS A 1 -16.00 4.18 -3.84
N HIS A 2 -16.75 4.11 -2.73
CA HIS A 2 -17.04 5.31 -1.96
C HIS A 2 -15.77 5.97 -1.44
N ALA A 3 -14.83 5.18 -0.96
CA ALA A 3 -13.57 5.71 -0.45
C ALA A 3 -12.76 6.36 -1.59
N THR A 4 -12.68 5.72 -2.75
CA THR A 4 -11.97 6.28 -3.89
C THR A 4 -12.56 7.65 -4.27
N ASN A 5 -13.88 7.75 -4.35
CA ASN A 5 -14.55 8.99 -4.68
C ASN A 5 -14.29 10.06 -3.62
N TRP A 6 -14.32 9.67 -2.36
CA TRP A 6 -14.09 10.60 -1.26
C TRP A 6 -12.68 11.21 -1.33
N TYR A 7 -11.65 10.35 -1.53
CA TYR A 7 -10.28 10.82 -1.59
C TYR A 7 -10.00 11.68 -2.82
N THR A 8 -10.49 11.28 -3.98
CA THR A 8 -10.26 12.04 -5.20
C THR A 8 -11.01 13.37 -5.22
N LYS A 9 -12.11 13.46 -4.47
CA LYS A 9 -12.86 14.71 -4.35
C LYS A 9 -12.22 15.68 -3.36
N ASN A 10 -11.62 15.16 -2.29
CA ASN A 10 -11.13 15.99 -1.19
C ASN A 10 -9.64 16.30 -1.27
N PHE A 11 -8.88 15.55 -2.04
CA PHE A 11 -7.43 15.72 -2.16
C PHE A 11 -6.99 15.70 -3.61
N ASP A 12 -5.87 16.33 -3.87
CA ASP A 12 -5.26 16.30 -5.19
C ASP A 12 -4.52 14.97 -5.37
N CYS A 13 -5.24 13.98 -5.81
CA CYS A 13 -4.70 12.65 -6.07
C CYS A 13 -5.41 12.02 -7.26
N LYS A 14 -4.81 10.98 -7.80
CA LYS A 14 -5.38 10.28 -8.95
C LYS A 14 -5.30 8.77 -8.76
N VAL A 15 -6.14 8.04 -9.46
CA VAL A 15 -6.10 6.58 -9.47
C VAL A 15 -4.89 6.15 -10.30
N LYS A 16 -3.95 5.46 -9.67
CA LYS A 16 -2.75 4.95 -10.33
C LYS A 16 -2.98 3.54 -10.86
N GLU A 17 -3.63 2.67 -10.06
CA GLU A 17 -4.00 1.32 -10.45
C GLU A 17 -5.32 0.97 -9.81
N LYS A 18 -6.10 0.15 -10.51
CA LYS A 18 -7.42 -0.24 -10.03
C LYS A 18 -7.68 -1.70 -10.37
N TYR A 19 -8.08 -2.46 -9.35
CA TYR A 19 -8.50 -3.86 -9.50
C TYR A 19 -9.86 -4.03 -8.83
N ASP A 20 -10.44 -5.23 -8.93
CA ASP A 20 -11.78 -5.48 -8.39
C ASP A 20 -11.83 -5.26 -6.87
N ASN A 21 -10.76 -5.57 -6.16
CA ASN A 21 -10.73 -5.58 -4.70
C ASN A 21 -9.73 -4.60 -4.10
N TRP A 22 -9.07 -3.77 -4.91
CA TRP A 22 -8.22 -2.71 -4.36
C TRP A 22 -7.96 -1.62 -5.40
N VAL A 23 -7.62 -0.46 -4.89
CA VAL A 23 -7.30 0.72 -5.69
C VAL A 23 -6.05 1.36 -5.10
N LEU A 24 -5.12 1.75 -5.97
CA LEU A 24 -3.94 2.50 -5.56
C LEU A 24 -4.12 3.95 -6.00
N LEU A 25 -4.11 4.86 -5.03
CA LEU A 25 -4.21 6.30 -5.28
C LEU A 25 -2.83 6.92 -5.16
N GLU A 26 -2.50 7.80 -6.10
CA GLU A 26 -1.22 8.50 -6.12
C GLU A 26 -1.41 9.93 -5.65
N PHE A 27 -0.75 10.28 -4.55
CA PHE A 27 -0.64 11.64 -4.04
C PHE A 27 0.74 12.18 -4.43
N ASP A 28 1.00 13.42 -4.03
CA ASP A 28 2.27 14.07 -4.37
C ASP A 28 3.48 13.31 -3.83
N ASN A 29 3.39 12.85 -2.60
CA ASN A 29 4.54 12.25 -1.91
C ASN A 29 4.28 10.86 -1.33
N ILE A 30 3.10 10.29 -1.52
CA ILE A 30 2.77 8.93 -1.07
C ILE A 30 1.79 8.28 -2.04
N ASP A 31 1.73 6.97 -1.98
CA ASP A 31 0.65 6.19 -2.59
C ASP A 31 -0.20 5.60 -1.48
N LEU A 32 -1.52 5.62 -1.67
CA LEU A 32 -2.46 5.06 -0.70
C LEU A 32 -3.23 3.92 -1.36
N ALA A 33 -3.10 2.72 -0.80
CA ALA A 33 -3.85 1.56 -1.28
C ALA A 33 -5.12 1.40 -0.45
N LEU A 34 -6.26 1.34 -1.12
CA LEU A 34 -7.55 1.07 -0.50
C LEU A 34 -7.90 -0.38 -0.78
N VAL A 35 -8.05 -1.17 0.28
CA VAL A 35 -8.26 -2.61 0.18
C VAL A 35 -9.50 -3.00 0.99
N LEU A 36 -9.97 -4.23 0.76
CA LEU A 36 -11.08 -4.76 1.54
C LEU A 36 -10.59 -5.04 2.97
N PRO A 37 -11.44 -4.76 3.99
CA PRO A 37 -11.00 -4.82 5.39
C PRO A 37 -10.45 -6.17 5.83
N HIS A 38 -10.89 -7.26 5.21
CA HIS A 38 -10.50 -8.61 5.62
C HIS A 38 -9.23 -9.11 4.93
N GLU A 39 -8.65 -8.36 3.99
CA GLU A 39 -7.51 -8.85 3.21
C GLU A 39 -6.17 -8.42 3.77
N HIS A 40 -6.10 -7.21 4.27
CA HIS A 40 -4.85 -6.67 4.80
C HIS A 40 -5.14 -5.79 6.00
N PRO A 41 -4.28 -5.83 7.04
CA PRO A 41 -4.42 -4.89 8.14
C PRO A 41 -4.02 -3.49 7.69
N PRO A 42 -4.55 -2.44 8.34
CA PRO A 42 -4.04 -1.09 8.09
C PRO A 42 -2.54 -1.03 8.44
N HIS A 43 -1.74 -0.49 7.53
CA HIS A 43 -0.29 -0.41 7.74
C HIS A 43 0.32 0.65 6.84
N ILE A 44 1.56 1.00 7.14
CA ILE A 44 2.39 1.88 6.32
C ILE A 44 3.52 1.03 5.73
N ALA A 45 3.78 1.21 4.44
CA ALA A 45 4.84 0.49 3.76
C ALA A 45 6.05 1.40 3.55
N PHE A 46 7.23 0.88 3.86
CA PHE A 46 8.50 1.57 3.64
C PHE A 46 9.32 0.80 2.62
N VAL A 47 9.96 1.51 1.69
CA VAL A 47 10.88 0.87 0.75
C VAL A 47 12.14 0.49 1.50
N ASP A 48 12.54 -0.78 1.38
CA ASP A 48 13.74 -1.30 2.06
C ASP A 48 14.40 -2.31 1.14
N GLU A 49 15.50 -1.90 0.51
CA GLU A 49 16.20 -2.71 -0.47
C GLU A 49 16.93 -3.90 0.12
N SER A 50 17.06 -3.95 1.44
CA SER A 50 17.83 -4.99 2.12
C SER A 50 17.01 -6.24 2.46
N ILE A 51 15.71 -6.22 2.26
CA ILE A 51 14.85 -7.32 2.70
C ILE A 51 14.91 -8.51 1.74
N LYS A 52 14.60 -9.68 2.30
CA LYS A 52 14.26 -10.89 1.54
C LYS A 52 12.98 -11.42 2.17
N GLY A 53 11.92 -11.47 1.40
CA GLY A 53 10.62 -11.86 1.94
C GLY A 53 9.75 -12.53 0.91
N GLU A 54 8.44 -12.51 1.18
CA GLU A 54 7.45 -13.04 0.27
C GLU A 54 7.31 -12.13 -0.95
N LYS A 55 6.80 -12.67 -2.04
CA LYS A 55 6.59 -11.88 -3.25
C LYS A 55 5.12 -11.60 -3.47
N HIS A 56 4.85 -10.35 -3.86
CA HIS A 56 3.54 -9.96 -4.37
C HIS A 56 3.41 -10.42 -5.83
N LYS A 57 2.19 -10.31 -6.36
CA LYS A 57 1.91 -10.69 -7.75
C LYS A 57 2.73 -9.89 -8.76
N ASP A 58 3.10 -8.66 -8.42
CA ASP A 58 3.87 -7.79 -9.30
C ASP A 58 5.38 -8.04 -9.22
N GLY A 59 5.81 -9.04 -8.43
CA GLY A 59 7.21 -9.37 -8.28
C GLY A 59 7.93 -8.66 -7.15
N SER A 60 7.30 -7.66 -6.53
CA SER A 60 7.93 -6.99 -5.38
C SER A 60 8.01 -7.93 -4.19
N GLU A 61 9.03 -7.75 -3.35
CA GLU A 61 9.18 -8.52 -2.12
C GLU A 61 8.70 -7.70 -0.94
N TYR A 62 8.18 -8.37 0.08
CA TYR A 62 7.67 -7.67 1.26
C TYR A 62 7.84 -8.54 2.51
N ILE A 63 7.95 -7.87 3.66
CA ILE A 63 7.80 -8.48 4.96
C ILE A 63 6.99 -7.54 5.85
N TYR A 64 6.23 -8.12 6.78
CA TYR A 64 5.53 -7.35 7.80
C TYR A 64 6.36 -7.31 9.08
N ASP A 65 6.29 -6.18 9.76
CA ASP A 65 7.03 -5.94 10.99
C ASP A 65 6.16 -5.05 11.89
N HIS A 66 6.67 -4.72 13.05
CA HIS A 66 6.00 -3.83 13.98
C HIS A 66 6.98 -2.75 14.42
N ASP A 67 6.47 -1.54 14.62
CA ASP A 67 7.27 -0.50 15.25
C ASP A 67 7.30 -0.74 16.77
N THR A 68 7.92 0.18 17.51
CA THR A 68 8.08 0.02 18.95
C THR A 68 6.77 0.10 19.74
N PHE A 69 5.68 0.53 19.11
CA PHE A 69 4.37 0.65 19.74
C PHE A 69 3.36 -0.34 19.18
N GLY A 70 3.83 -1.33 18.43
CA GLY A 70 2.94 -2.36 17.90
C GLY A 70 2.18 -2.01 16.63
N ASN A 71 2.47 -0.87 16.02
CA ASN A 71 1.87 -0.54 14.74
C ASN A 71 2.47 -1.40 13.65
N ILE A 72 1.61 -1.95 12.79
CA ILE A 72 2.07 -2.82 11.71
C ILE A 72 2.69 -1.97 10.61
N ILE A 73 3.90 -2.35 10.18
CA ILE A 73 4.54 -1.74 9.02
C ILE A 73 4.86 -2.84 8.02
N GLU A 74 4.95 -2.45 6.76
CA GLU A 74 5.40 -3.34 5.69
C GLU A 74 6.72 -2.79 5.16
N ARG A 75 7.71 -3.67 5.01
CA ARG A 75 8.93 -3.31 4.28
C ARG A 75 8.79 -3.91 2.90
N ILE A 76 9.03 -3.11 1.88
CA ILE A 76 8.79 -3.52 0.51
C ILE A 76 10.00 -3.21 -0.36
N LYS A 77 10.31 -4.13 -1.27
CA LYS A 77 11.39 -3.97 -2.23
C LYS A 77 10.82 -4.22 -3.61
N TYR A 78 10.87 -3.22 -4.46
CA TYR A 78 10.32 -3.33 -5.79
C TYR A 78 11.32 -4.03 -6.73
N ASP A 79 10.76 -4.83 -7.62
CA ASP A 79 11.52 -5.51 -8.65
C ASP A 79 11.73 -4.54 -9.80
N GLU A 80 12.98 -4.20 -10.05
CA GLU A 80 13.32 -3.32 -11.16
C GLU A 80 13.81 -4.13 -12.37
#